data_1b27bd451ed5638f2b908e4d5e0d7f5e
#
_entry.id   1b27bd451ed5638f2b908e4d5e0d7f5e
#
_cell.length_a   1.000
_cell.length_b   1.000
_cell.length_c   1.000
_cell.angle_alpha   90.00
_cell.angle_beta   90.00
_cell.angle_gamma   90.00
#
_symmetry.space_group_name_H-M   'P 1'
#
loop_
_entity.id
_entity.type
_entity.pdbx_description
1 polymer ?
#
loop_
_entity_poly.entity_id
_entity_poly.type
_entity_poly.pdbx_seq_one_letter_code
_entity_poly.pdbx_strand_id
1 'polypeptide(L)'
;IVRNSGGLGVVLDQGVLNISLIFKGQTETTIDEAFTVMYLLICKMFEDEDVDIHTHEIEQSYCPGKFDLSIDGKKFAGISQRRVRGGIAVQIYLCVEGSGSKRAAMMRDFYQHALKGETTKFRFPNIDSESMASLETLLNKDIKVQDVMFLLLYALKDLGAQLNMDPVTEDEWQRYEGYFEKMIERNAKMHQKLDL
;
A
#
# COMPACT_ATOMS: atom_id res chain seq x y z
N ILE A 1 -6.37 12.79 -2.17
CA ILE A 1 -6.71 12.11 -3.45
C ILE A 1 -7.56 10.86 -3.16
N VAL A 2 -8.61 10.64 -3.93
CA VAL A 2 -9.43 9.42 -3.84
C VAL A 2 -8.91 8.40 -4.85
N ARG A 3 -8.24 7.36 -4.34
CA ARG A 3 -7.72 6.26 -5.14
C ARG A 3 -8.85 5.38 -5.72
N ASN A 4 -8.54 4.58 -6.72
CA ASN A 4 -9.49 3.68 -7.38
C ASN A 4 -9.40 2.22 -6.91
N SER A 5 -8.51 1.91 -5.97
CA SER A 5 -8.46 0.64 -5.23
C SER A 5 -9.24 0.74 -3.92
N GLY A 6 -9.61 -0.40 -3.34
CA GLY A 6 -10.35 -0.45 -2.07
C GLY A 6 -9.54 0.00 -0.86
N GLY A 7 -10.20 0.06 0.29
CA GLY A 7 -9.62 0.42 1.59
C GLY A 7 -9.99 1.81 2.06
N LEU A 8 -9.50 2.15 3.25
CA LEU A 8 -9.69 3.43 3.93
C LEU A 8 -8.54 4.41 3.62
N GLY A 9 -8.45 5.50 4.37
CA GLY A 9 -7.37 6.48 4.26
C GLY A 9 -6.00 5.89 4.58
N VAL A 10 -4.97 6.30 3.83
CA VAL A 10 -3.57 5.97 4.07
C VAL A 10 -2.73 7.23 3.91
N VAL A 11 -1.63 7.33 4.65
CA VAL A 11 -0.65 8.40 4.49
C VAL A 11 0.40 7.96 3.48
N LEU A 12 0.60 8.76 2.43
CA LEU A 12 1.63 8.55 1.42
C LEU A 12 2.45 9.84 1.34
N ASP A 13 3.53 9.87 2.09
CA ASP A 13 4.48 10.98 2.16
C ASP A 13 5.91 10.50 1.85
N GLN A 14 6.89 11.37 2.03
CA GLN A 14 8.30 11.00 1.86
C GLN A 14 8.68 9.87 2.82
N GLY A 15 9.38 8.85 2.30
CA GLY A 15 9.76 7.65 3.06
C GLY A 15 8.74 6.50 2.95
N VAL A 16 7.66 6.68 2.17
CA VAL A 16 6.73 5.59 1.83
C VAL A 16 6.97 5.13 0.39
N LEU A 17 7.23 3.84 0.21
CA LEU A 17 7.35 3.21 -1.10
C LEU A 17 6.04 2.54 -1.49
N ASN A 18 5.58 2.78 -2.73
CA ASN A 18 4.46 2.07 -3.32
C ASN A 18 4.96 1.11 -4.41
N ILE A 19 4.56 -0.15 -4.31
CA ILE A 19 4.85 -1.18 -5.31
C ILE A 19 3.53 -1.70 -5.87
N SER A 20 3.47 -1.90 -7.18
CA SER A 20 2.34 -2.52 -7.85
C SER A 20 2.82 -3.72 -8.68
N LEU A 21 2.33 -4.90 -8.35
CA LEU A 21 2.45 -6.08 -9.20
C LEU A 21 1.23 -6.15 -10.10
N ILE A 22 1.47 -6.14 -11.42
CA ILE A 22 0.40 -6.20 -12.41
C ILE A 22 0.61 -7.43 -13.27
N PHE A 23 -0.37 -8.33 -13.26
CA PHE A 23 -0.32 -9.56 -14.02
C PHE A 23 -1.70 -9.97 -14.55
N LYS A 24 -1.70 -10.83 -15.55
CA LYS A 24 -2.92 -11.45 -16.05
C LYS A 24 -3.33 -12.56 -15.09
N GLY A 25 -4.51 -12.43 -14.49
CA GLY A 25 -5.07 -13.49 -13.65
C GLY A 25 -5.46 -14.71 -14.48
N GLN A 26 -5.24 -15.91 -13.94
CA GLN A 26 -5.91 -17.10 -14.43
C GLN A 26 -7.37 -17.08 -13.95
N THR A 27 -8.24 -17.85 -14.61
CA THR A 27 -9.69 -17.83 -14.32
C THR A 27 -10.03 -18.14 -12.86
N GLU A 28 -9.16 -18.89 -12.18
CA GLU A 28 -9.35 -19.34 -10.80
C GLU A 28 -8.51 -18.59 -9.76
N THR A 29 -7.69 -17.60 -10.17
CA THR A 29 -6.85 -16.86 -9.21
C THR A 29 -7.74 -16.14 -8.19
N THR A 30 -7.69 -16.54 -6.95
CA THR A 30 -8.46 -15.95 -5.85
C THR A 30 -7.90 -14.61 -5.41
N ILE A 31 -8.65 -13.89 -4.58
CA ILE A 31 -8.21 -12.64 -3.96
C ILE A 31 -7.03 -12.88 -3.02
N ASP A 32 -7.12 -13.91 -2.19
CA ASP A 32 -6.10 -14.25 -1.20
C ASP A 32 -4.80 -14.73 -1.85
N GLU A 33 -4.88 -15.52 -2.93
CA GLU A 33 -3.68 -15.92 -3.68
C GLU A 33 -2.92 -14.73 -4.25
N ALA A 34 -3.63 -13.75 -4.80
CA ALA A 34 -2.99 -12.55 -5.33
C ALA A 34 -2.32 -11.71 -4.21
N PHE A 35 -2.93 -11.62 -3.03
CA PHE A 35 -2.30 -11.01 -1.87
C PHE A 35 -1.09 -11.79 -1.37
N THR A 36 -1.18 -13.13 -1.37
CA THR A 36 -0.08 -14.01 -0.98
C THR A 36 1.15 -13.83 -1.86
N VAL A 37 0.97 -13.62 -3.18
CA VAL A 37 2.10 -13.32 -4.09
C VAL A 37 2.87 -12.08 -3.64
N MET A 38 2.17 -11.00 -3.28
CA MET A 38 2.82 -9.79 -2.78
C MET A 38 3.50 -10.04 -1.42
N TYR A 39 2.83 -10.74 -0.50
CA TYR A 39 3.41 -11.09 0.80
C TYR A 39 4.72 -11.88 0.64
N LEU A 40 4.72 -12.94 -0.18
CA LEU A 40 5.90 -13.75 -0.42
C LEU A 40 7.04 -12.96 -1.07
N LEU A 41 6.73 -12.02 -1.97
CA LEU A 41 7.74 -11.13 -2.53
C LEU A 41 8.38 -10.26 -1.45
N ILE A 42 7.58 -9.69 -0.53
CA ILE A 42 8.14 -8.90 0.57
C ILE A 42 8.99 -9.77 1.50
N CYS A 43 8.54 -10.98 1.84
CA CYS A 43 9.37 -11.92 2.61
C CYS A 43 10.70 -12.23 1.89
N LYS A 44 10.67 -12.43 0.57
CA LYS A 44 11.89 -12.65 -0.23
C LYS A 44 12.83 -11.44 -0.23
N MET A 45 12.28 -10.22 -0.26
CA MET A 45 13.09 -9.00 -0.23
C MET A 45 13.87 -8.84 1.10
N PHE A 46 13.34 -9.35 2.19
CA PHE A 46 13.91 -9.21 3.53
C PHE A 46 14.39 -10.55 4.12
N GLU A 47 14.65 -11.56 3.28
CA GLU A 47 15.02 -12.91 3.75
C GLU A 47 16.36 -12.98 4.51
N ASP A 48 17.25 -12.01 4.26
CA ASP A 48 18.54 -11.89 4.96
C ASP A 48 18.45 -11.10 6.27
N GLU A 49 17.28 -10.55 6.59
CA GLU A 49 17.04 -9.84 7.84
C GLU A 49 16.57 -10.83 8.92
N ASP A 50 17.09 -10.66 10.13
CA ASP A 50 16.70 -11.49 11.30
C ASP A 50 15.37 -11.01 11.89
N VAL A 51 14.31 -11.09 11.10
CA VAL A 51 12.95 -10.66 11.50
C VAL A 51 11.87 -11.58 10.93
N ASP A 52 10.82 -11.78 11.69
CA ASP A 52 9.63 -12.51 11.25
C ASP A 52 8.56 -11.56 10.71
N ILE A 53 8.30 -11.61 9.42
CA ILE A 53 7.22 -10.86 8.79
C ILE A 53 5.93 -11.67 8.86
N HIS A 54 4.95 -11.14 9.60
CA HIS A 54 3.62 -11.75 9.73
C HIS A 54 2.60 -11.05 8.85
N THR A 55 1.57 -11.82 8.44
CA THR A 55 0.41 -11.27 7.73
C THR A 55 -0.87 -11.58 8.49
N HIS A 56 -1.51 -10.55 9.03
CA HIS A 56 -2.80 -10.59 9.69
C HIS A 56 -3.33 -9.16 9.86
N GLU A 57 -4.61 -9.03 10.17
CA GLU A 57 -5.21 -7.72 10.41
C GLU A 57 -4.69 -7.07 11.68
N ILE A 58 -4.18 -5.84 11.57
CA ILE A 58 -3.81 -5.00 12.71
C ILE A 58 -4.93 -3.98 12.92
N GLU A 59 -5.94 -4.38 13.69
CA GLU A 59 -7.22 -3.66 13.86
C GLU A 59 -7.06 -2.19 14.27
N GLN A 60 -6.07 -1.88 15.10
CA GLN A 60 -5.81 -0.52 15.60
C GLN A 60 -4.90 0.30 14.68
N SER A 61 -4.54 -0.22 13.50
CA SER A 61 -3.82 0.55 12.48
C SER A 61 -4.77 1.38 11.61
N TYR A 62 -4.23 2.33 10.83
CA TYR A 62 -5.05 2.92 9.78
C TYR A 62 -5.26 1.94 8.61
N CYS A 63 -6.43 1.94 8.00
CA CYS A 63 -6.80 1.05 6.91
C CYS A 63 -6.47 -0.42 7.20
N PRO A 64 -6.99 -1.02 8.30
CA PRO A 64 -6.71 -2.41 8.65
C PRO A 64 -7.23 -3.35 7.56
N GLY A 65 -6.52 -4.46 7.36
CA GLY A 65 -6.86 -5.49 6.38
C GLY A 65 -6.20 -6.83 6.67
N LYS A 66 -6.83 -7.91 6.22
CA LYS A 66 -6.40 -9.29 6.45
C LYS A 66 -4.94 -9.55 6.08
N PHE A 67 -4.40 -8.80 5.11
CA PHE A 67 -3.02 -8.91 4.63
C PHE A 67 -2.19 -7.67 4.99
N ASP A 68 -2.38 -7.15 6.20
CA ASP A 68 -1.43 -6.19 6.75
C ASP A 68 -0.11 -6.89 7.05
N LEU A 69 1.02 -6.27 6.74
CA LEU A 69 2.32 -6.83 7.08
C LEU A 69 2.87 -6.15 8.33
N SER A 70 3.34 -6.98 9.26
CA SER A 70 3.85 -6.54 10.55
C SER A 70 5.11 -7.30 10.97
N ILE A 71 5.93 -6.64 11.77
CA ILE A 71 7.05 -7.19 12.52
C ILE A 71 6.78 -6.83 14.00
N ASP A 72 6.90 -7.79 14.89
CA ASP A 72 6.62 -7.62 16.32
C ASP A 72 5.24 -7.00 16.61
N GLY A 73 4.24 -7.36 15.80
CA GLY A 73 2.87 -6.86 15.92
C GLY A 73 2.66 -5.41 15.47
N LYS A 74 3.69 -4.72 14.96
CA LYS A 74 3.58 -3.36 14.42
C LYS A 74 3.52 -3.37 12.90
N LYS A 75 2.45 -2.81 12.37
CA LYS A 75 2.22 -2.73 10.92
C LYS A 75 3.18 -1.76 10.26
N PHE A 76 3.84 -2.23 9.19
CA PHE A 76 4.67 -1.39 8.32
C PHE A 76 4.15 -1.31 6.90
N ALA A 77 3.21 -2.18 6.51
CA ALA A 77 2.67 -2.21 5.16
C ALA A 77 1.19 -2.63 5.13
N GLY A 78 0.50 -2.21 4.08
CA GLY A 78 -0.86 -2.64 3.79
C GLY A 78 -1.04 -2.92 2.31
N ILE A 79 -1.77 -4.00 1.99
CA ILE A 79 -1.96 -4.48 0.63
C ILE A 79 -3.40 -4.24 0.18
N SER A 80 -3.56 -3.81 -1.05
CA SER A 80 -4.85 -3.71 -1.73
C SER A 80 -4.76 -4.30 -3.12
N GLN A 81 -5.90 -4.66 -3.73
CA GLN A 81 -5.90 -5.09 -5.12
C GLN A 81 -7.04 -4.49 -5.92
N ARG A 82 -6.85 -4.44 -7.22
CA ARG A 82 -7.85 -4.07 -8.20
C ARG A 82 -7.85 -5.09 -9.32
N ARG A 83 -9.04 -5.51 -9.73
CA ARG A 83 -9.25 -6.45 -10.83
C ARG A 83 -10.05 -5.79 -11.94
N VAL A 84 -9.55 -5.83 -13.16
CA VAL A 84 -10.20 -5.24 -14.33
C VAL A 84 -9.93 -6.11 -15.55
N ARG A 85 -10.97 -6.61 -16.20
CA ARG A 85 -10.89 -7.34 -17.48
C ARG A 85 -9.85 -8.49 -17.47
N GLY A 86 -9.78 -9.25 -16.39
CA GLY A 86 -8.82 -10.34 -16.25
C GLY A 86 -7.40 -9.90 -15.84
N GLY A 87 -7.14 -8.61 -15.74
CA GLY A 87 -5.92 -8.08 -15.12
C GLY A 87 -6.08 -7.96 -13.60
N ILE A 88 -5.02 -8.29 -12.88
CA ILE A 88 -4.91 -8.16 -11.42
C ILE A 88 -3.76 -7.19 -11.14
N ALA A 89 -4.06 -6.11 -10.42
CA ALA A 89 -3.07 -5.21 -9.85
C ALA A 89 -3.10 -5.36 -8.33
N VAL A 90 -2.03 -5.90 -7.76
CA VAL A 90 -1.81 -5.97 -6.32
C VAL A 90 -0.88 -4.83 -5.93
N GLN A 91 -1.34 -4.00 -5.02
CA GLN A 91 -0.66 -2.77 -4.64
C GLN A 91 -0.35 -2.80 -3.15
N ILE A 92 0.87 -2.45 -2.80
CA ILE A 92 1.33 -2.33 -1.41
C ILE A 92 1.91 -0.93 -1.19
N TYR A 93 1.67 -0.35 -0.02
CA TYR A 93 2.51 0.70 0.50
C TYR A 93 3.41 0.14 1.60
N LEU A 94 4.66 0.57 1.64
CA LEU A 94 5.65 0.21 2.65
C LEU A 94 6.08 1.49 3.38
N CYS A 95 5.90 1.54 4.69
CA CYS A 95 6.50 2.56 5.53
C CYS A 95 7.99 2.25 5.70
N VAL A 96 8.84 2.79 4.84
CA VAL A 96 10.29 2.52 4.86
C VAL A 96 10.98 3.42 5.87
N GLU A 97 10.87 4.73 5.69
CA GLU A 97 11.56 5.75 6.49
C GLU A 97 10.59 6.57 7.33
N GLY A 98 11.12 7.28 8.30
CA GLY A 98 10.37 8.18 9.15
C GLY A 98 9.55 7.45 10.21
N SER A 99 8.46 8.05 10.68
CA SER A 99 7.70 7.51 11.82
C SER A 99 6.35 6.97 11.42
N GLY A 100 6.16 5.64 11.53
CA GLY A 100 4.85 4.99 11.36
C GLY A 100 3.84 5.48 12.40
N SER A 101 4.26 5.69 13.65
CA SER A 101 3.39 6.19 14.72
C SER A 101 2.90 7.62 14.46
N LYS A 102 3.73 8.50 13.90
CA LYS A 102 3.28 9.86 13.52
C LYS A 102 2.26 9.81 12.38
N ARG A 103 2.45 8.94 11.39
CA ARG A 103 1.47 8.74 10.30
C ARG A 103 0.14 8.19 10.84
N ALA A 104 0.20 7.25 11.79
CA ALA A 104 -0.99 6.73 12.45
C ALA A 104 -1.73 7.81 13.26
N ALA A 105 -1.00 8.62 14.02
CA ALA A 105 -1.56 9.75 14.74
C ALA A 105 -2.22 10.76 13.79
N MET A 106 -1.57 11.09 12.68
CA MET A 106 -2.13 11.98 11.64
C MET A 106 -3.47 11.44 11.10
N MET A 107 -3.56 10.14 10.81
CA MET A 107 -4.81 9.53 10.33
C MET A 107 -5.89 9.50 11.40
N ARG A 108 -5.54 9.25 12.66
CA ARG A 108 -6.48 9.35 13.78
C ARG A 108 -7.08 10.75 13.86
N ASP A 109 -6.21 11.76 13.86
CA ASP A 109 -6.60 13.15 13.95
C ASP A 109 -7.46 13.57 12.74
N PHE A 110 -7.14 13.08 11.54
CA PHE A 110 -7.95 13.28 10.33
C PHE A 110 -9.39 12.76 10.52
N TYR A 111 -9.58 11.55 11.03
CA TYR A 111 -10.92 11.00 11.28
C TYR A 111 -11.65 11.79 12.37
N GLN A 112 -10.98 12.17 13.45
CA GLN A 112 -11.58 12.97 14.53
C GLN A 112 -12.06 14.34 14.02
N HIS A 113 -11.24 15.04 13.23
CA HIS A 113 -11.62 16.31 12.63
C HIS A 113 -12.75 16.19 11.61
N ALA A 114 -12.73 15.12 10.80
CA ALA A 114 -13.78 14.89 9.81
C ALA A 114 -15.15 14.62 10.46
N LEU A 115 -15.18 13.97 11.61
CA LEU A 115 -16.42 13.67 12.34
C LEU A 115 -16.99 14.85 13.10
N LYS A 116 -16.16 15.82 13.51
CA LYS A 116 -16.58 16.99 14.31
C LYS A 116 -17.43 16.65 15.55
N GLY A 117 -17.24 15.45 16.11
CA GLY A 117 -18.03 14.93 17.23
C GLY A 117 -19.40 14.35 16.84
N GLU A 118 -19.74 14.31 15.57
CA GLU A 118 -20.99 13.72 15.08
C GLU A 118 -20.91 12.20 14.97
N THR A 119 -22.05 11.54 15.12
CA THR A 119 -22.15 10.11 14.89
C THR A 119 -22.19 9.80 13.39
N THR A 120 -21.51 8.74 12.96
CA THR A 120 -21.53 8.27 11.57
C THR A 120 -21.90 6.82 11.46
N LYS A 121 -22.57 6.45 10.36
CA LYS A 121 -22.78 5.05 9.98
C LYS A 121 -21.57 4.37 9.34
N PHE A 122 -20.56 5.14 8.98
CA PHE A 122 -19.33 4.61 8.37
C PHE A 122 -18.43 4.04 9.46
N ARG A 123 -17.87 2.86 9.18
CA ARG A 123 -16.87 2.26 10.04
C ARG A 123 -15.49 2.80 9.69
N PHE A 124 -14.75 3.21 10.68
CA PHE A 124 -13.35 3.61 10.61
C PHE A 124 -12.61 3.05 11.83
N PRO A 125 -11.29 2.79 11.73
CA PRO A 125 -10.56 2.17 12.82
C PRO A 125 -10.37 3.13 14.00
N ASN A 126 -10.36 2.56 15.22
CA ASN A 126 -9.88 3.27 16.39
C ASN A 126 -8.35 3.16 16.42
N ILE A 127 -7.67 4.16 15.85
CA ILE A 127 -6.25 4.10 15.56
C ILE A 127 -5.43 4.33 16.85
N ASP A 128 -4.59 3.34 17.17
CA ASP A 128 -3.49 3.48 18.12
C ASP A 128 -2.20 3.79 17.34
N SER A 129 -1.56 4.91 17.66
CA SER A 129 -0.33 5.33 16.99
C SER A 129 0.80 4.30 17.15
N GLU A 130 0.84 3.56 18.24
CA GLU A 130 1.88 2.57 18.50
C GLU A 130 1.69 1.25 17.74
N SER A 131 0.54 1.05 17.09
CA SER A 131 0.26 -0.11 16.25
C SER A 131 1.04 -0.12 14.92
N MET A 132 1.74 0.97 14.59
CA MET A 132 2.44 1.14 13.32
C MET A 132 3.87 1.64 13.50
N ALA A 133 4.78 1.12 12.65
CA ALA A 133 6.18 1.54 12.62
C ALA A 133 6.71 1.58 11.18
N SER A 134 7.89 2.17 10.97
CA SER A 134 8.63 2.09 9.69
C SER A 134 9.60 0.91 9.71
N LEU A 135 10.02 0.45 8.53
CA LEU A 135 11.09 -0.57 8.40
C LEU A 135 12.39 -0.09 9.03
N GLU A 136 12.75 1.20 8.87
CA GLU A 136 13.89 1.81 9.54
C GLU A 136 13.86 1.58 11.07
N THR A 137 12.70 1.73 11.68
CA THR A 137 12.51 1.48 13.12
C THR A 137 12.52 -0.01 13.45
N LEU A 138 11.81 -0.84 12.69
CA LEU A 138 11.62 -2.27 12.99
C LEU A 138 12.89 -3.08 12.77
N LEU A 139 13.68 -2.71 11.76
CA LEU A 139 14.96 -3.37 11.47
C LEU A 139 16.12 -2.76 12.29
N ASN A 140 15.86 -1.65 12.99
CA ASN A 140 16.91 -0.87 13.67
C ASN A 140 18.09 -0.55 12.75
N LYS A 141 17.81 -0.14 11.52
CA LYS A 141 18.79 0.15 10.45
C LYS A 141 18.44 1.45 9.75
N ASP A 142 19.46 2.19 9.31
CA ASP A 142 19.30 3.35 8.43
C ASP A 142 19.02 2.87 6.99
N ILE A 143 17.81 2.37 6.76
CA ILE A 143 17.34 1.90 5.45
C ILE A 143 16.52 2.98 4.74
N LYS A 144 16.79 3.18 3.45
CA LYS A 144 16.13 4.19 2.62
C LYS A 144 15.21 3.54 1.58
N VAL A 145 14.25 4.30 1.07
CA VAL A 145 13.37 3.85 -0.03
C VAL A 145 14.19 3.27 -1.18
N GLN A 146 15.33 3.87 -1.48
CA GLN A 146 16.21 3.42 -2.57
C GLN A 146 16.83 2.04 -2.31
N ASP A 147 17.18 1.74 -1.06
CA ASP A 147 17.70 0.43 -0.68
C ASP A 147 16.62 -0.63 -0.85
N VAL A 148 15.39 -0.35 -0.43
CA VAL A 148 14.24 -1.27 -0.61
C VAL A 148 13.92 -1.48 -2.08
N MET A 149 14.08 -0.48 -2.94
CA MET A 149 13.96 -0.64 -4.40
C MET A 149 15.03 -1.60 -4.94
N PHE A 150 16.27 -1.54 -4.46
CA PHE A 150 17.30 -2.50 -4.84
C PHE A 150 16.98 -3.92 -4.34
N LEU A 151 16.50 -4.07 -3.10
CA LEU A 151 16.05 -5.36 -2.58
C LEU A 151 14.95 -5.98 -3.47
N LEU A 152 14.00 -5.16 -3.94
CA LEU A 152 12.99 -5.61 -4.89
C LEU A 152 13.60 -6.14 -6.18
N LEU A 153 14.54 -5.41 -6.78
CA LEU A 153 15.19 -5.82 -8.03
C LEU A 153 15.99 -7.12 -7.84
N TYR A 154 16.72 -7.26 -6.73
CA TYR A 154 17.45 -8.47 -6.41
C TYR A 154 16.50 -9.66 -6.18
N ALA A 155 15.43 -9.49 -5.40
CA ALA A 155 14.45 -10.53 -5.16
C ALA A 155 13.79 -11.02 -6.47
N LEU A 156 13.42 -10.09 -7.37
CA LEU A 156 12.87 -10.47 -8.68
C LEU A 156 13.88 -11.24 -9.54
N LYS A 157 15.15 -10.83 -9.53
CA LYS A 157 16.23 -11.53 -10.26
C LYS A 157 16.42 -12.93 -9.70
N ASP A 158 16.46 -13.09 -8.38
CA ASP A 158 16.62 -14.39 -7.72
C ASP A 158 15.45 -15.34 -8.01
N LEU A 159 14.25 -14.78 -8.16
CA LEU A 159 13.06 -15.52 -8.59
C LEU A 159 13.07 -15.86 -10.09
N GLY A 160 14.15 -15.55 -10.81
CA GLY A 160 14.34 -15.86 -12.23
C GLY A 160 13.68 -14.86 -13.18
N ALA A 161 13.25 -13.69 -12.70
CA ALA A 161 12.69 -12.68 -13.58
C ALA A 161 13.75 -12.10 -14.53
N GLN A 162 13.39 -11.98 -15.80
CA GLN A 162 14.14 -11.20 -16.77
C GLN A 162 13.66 -9.75 -16.70
N LEU A 163 14.51 -8.88 -16.15
CA LEU A 163 14.18 -7.47 -16.03
C LEU A 163 14.32 -6.81 -17.41
N ASN A 164 13.25 -6.26 -17.91
CA ASN A 164 13.21 -5.47 -19.12
C ASN A 164 12.87 -4.00 -18.75
N MET A 165 13.64 -3.07 -19.31
CA MET A 165 13.49 -1.64 -19.09
C MET A 165 13.02 -0.91 -20.35
N ASP A 166 12.25 -1.59 -21.19
CA ASP A 166 11.65 -0.96 -22.36
C ASP A 166 10.81 0.26 -21.96
N PRO A 167 10.89 1.35 -22.70
CA PRO A 167 10.07 2.52 -22.44
C PRO A 167 8.59 2.20 -22.66
N VAL A 168 7.73 2.92 -21.96
CA VAL A 168 6.28 2.89 -22.18
C VAL A 168 5.99 3.26 -23.63
N THR A 169 5.16 2.46 -24.30
CA THR A 169 4.78 2.68 -25.69
C THR A 169 3.82 3.86 -25.86
N GLU A 170 3.72 4.42 -27.07
CA GLU A 170 2.80 5.52 -27.37
C GLU A 170 1.34 5.15 -27.09
N ASP A 171 0.92 3.90 -27.41
CA ASP A 171 -0.44 3.41 -27.12
C ASP A 171 -0.71 3.31 -25.60
N GLU A 172 0.28 2.94 -24.83
CA GLU A 172 0.17 2.92 -23.37
C GLU A 172 0.09 4.34 -22.79
N TRP A 173 0.85 5.31 -23.33
CA TRP A 173 0.77 6.70 -22.94
C TRP A 173 -0.61 7.30 -23.23
N GLN A 174 -1.17 7.10 -24.41
CA GLN A 174 -2.51 7.57 -24.77
C GLN A 174 -3.59 6.98 -23.83
N ARG A 175 -3.47 5.69 -23.48
CA ARG A 175 -4.38 5.06 -22.52
C ARG A 175 -4.21 5.64 -21.11
N TYR A 176 -2.97 5.88 -20.68
CA TYR A 176 -2.68 6.51 -19.41
C TYR A 176 -3.34 7.89 -19.32
N GLU A 177 -3.17 8.74 -20.30
CA GLU A 177 -3.77 10.09 -20.33
C GLU A 177 -5.29 10.02 -20.16
N GLY A 178 -5.98 9.16 -20.91
CA GLY A 178 -7.42 8.99 -20.77
C GLY A 178 -7.87 8.46 -19.40
N TYR A 179 -7.07 7.66 -18.72
CA TYR A 179 -7.36 7.23 -17.34
C TYR A 179 -7.01 8.30 -16.32
N PHE A 180 -5.97 9.07 -16.54
CA PHE A 180 -5.55 10.18 -15.69
C PHE A 180 -6.61 11.29 -15.67
N GLU A 181 -7.15 11.67 -16.80
CA GLU A 181 -8.26 12.63 -16.90
C GLU A 181 -9.49 12.17 -16.09
N LYS A 182 -9.87 10.90 -16.21
CA LYS A 182 -10.97 10.32 -15.41
C LYS A 182 -10.69 10.36 -13.90
N MET A 183 -9.44 10.23 -13.50
CA MET A 183 -9.06 10.36 -12.09
C MET A 183 -9.16 11.81 -11.61
N ILE A 184 -8.75 12.78 -12.41
CA ILE A 184 -8.91 14.21 -12.13
C ILE A 184 -10.39 14.55 -11.97
N GLU A 185 -11.24 14.17 -12.93
CA GLU A 185 -12.68 14.41 -12.86
C GLU A 185 -13.33 13.79 -11.62
N ARG A 186 -12.94 12.55 -11.29
CA ARG A 186 -13.44 11.86 -10.09
C ARG A 186 -13.09 12.62 -8.81
N ASN A 187 -11.86 13.10 -8.70
CA ASN A 187 -11.40 13.86 -7.54
C ASN A 187 -12.07 15.24 -7.48
N ALA A 188 -12.22 15.94 -8.58
CA ALA A 188 -12.93 17.22 -8.66
C ALA A 188 -14.38 17.09 -8.17
N LYS A 189 -15.11 16.05 -8.58
CA LYS A 189 -16.48 15.77 -8.10
C LYS A 189 -16.57 15.51 -6.61
N MET A 190 -15.51 14.95 -6.01
CA MET A 190 -15.45 14.75 -4.55
C MET A 190 -15.22 16.06 -3.81
N HIS A 191 -14.35 16.95 -4.32
CA HIS A 191 -14.11 18.27 -3.73
C HIS A 191 -15.37 19.15 -3.77
N GLN A 192 -16.10 19.16 -4.90
CA GLN A 192 -17.36 19.89 -5.02
C GLN A 192 -18.44 19.46 -4.01
N LYS A 193 -18.40 18.20 -3.53
CA LYS A 193 -19.33 17.72 -2.49
C LYS A 193 -18.94 18.12 -1.07
N LEU A 194 -17.69 18.55 -0.87
CA LEU A 194 -17.19 18.98 0.44
C LEU A 194 -17.40 20.49 0.67
N ASP A 195 -17.67 21.26 -0.38
CA ASP A 195 -17.93 22.69 -0.33
C ASP A 195 -19.43 23.03 -0.12
N LEU A 196 -20.28 22.02 0.16
CA LEU A 196 -21.69 22.10 0.53
C LEU A 196 -21.90 21.72 2.00
#